data_5eb5833e97675ce91c97a3d9d134802b
#
_entry.id   5eb5833e97675ce91c97a3d9d134802b
#
_cell.length_a   1.000
_cell.length_b   1.000
_cell.length_c   1.000
_cell.angle_alpha   90.00
_cell.angle_beta   90.00
_cell.angle_gamma   90.00
#
_symmetry.space_group_name_H-M   'P 1'
#
loop_
_entity.id
_entity.type
_entity.pdbx_description
1 polymer ?
#
loop_
_entity_poly.entity_id
_entity_poly.type
_entity_poly.pdbx_seq_one_letter_code
_entity_poly.pdbx_strand_id
1 'polypeptide(L)' 'MRLYQGNAKELVGKKIDLERRMGGYYPMEVIEIGGIPYVKDAVGVCMPIPEKEDDFNSVHFDLVID' A
#
# COMPACT_ATOMS: atom_id res chain seq x y z
N MET A 1 -7.82 2.54 -7.88
CA MET A 1 -6.44 2.64 -8.40
C MET A 1 -5.54 1.74 -7.58
N ARG A 2 -4.71 0.95 -8.24
CA ARG A 2 -3.78 0.09 -7.53
C ARG A 2 -2.55 0.86 -7.08
N LEU A 3 -2.06 0.49 -5.90
CA LEU A 3 -0.89 1.11 -5.32
C LEU A 3 0.38 0.43 -5.82
N TYR A 4 1.33 1.21 -6.29
CA TYR A 4 2.67 0.74 -6.67
C TYR A 4 3.66 1.87 -6.40
N GLN A 5 4.96 1.61 -6.52
CA GLN A 5 5.96 2.61 -6.12
C GLN A 5 5.81 3.93 -6.87
N GLY A 6 5.40 3.87 -8.14
CA GLY A 6 5.27 5.08 -8.95
C GLY A 6 4.25 6.07 -8.39
N ASN A 7 3.09 5.61 -7.93
CA ASN A 7 2.08 6.50 -7.34
C ASN A 7 2.22 6.65 -5.83
N ALA A 8 2.83 5.67 -5.17
CA ALA A 8 2.98 5.70 -3.72
C ALA A 8 3.91 6.81 -3.24
N LYS A 9 4.89 7.20 -4.04
CA LYS A 9 5.83 8.27 -3.69
C LYS A 9 5.12 9.58 -3.38
N GLU A 10 4.02 9.84 -4.03
CA GLU A 10 3.21 11.05 -3.80
C GLU A 10 2.34 10.95 -2.55
N LEU A 11 2.22 9.76 -1.98
CA LEU A 11 1.34 9.49 -0.85
C LEU A 11 2.10 9.30 0.46
N VAL A 12 3.41 9.42 0.45
CA VAL A 12 4.23 9.27 1.67
C VAL A 12 3.75 10.24 2.74
N GLY A 13 3.51 9.70 3.93
CA GLY A 13 2.98 10.46 5.05
C GLY A 13 1.45 10.52 5.12
N LYS A 14 0.78 9.96 4.13
CA LYS A 14 -0.68 9.97 4.08
C LYS A 14 -1.25 8.62 4.50
N LYS A 15 -2.46 8.67 5.04
CA LYS A 15 -3.22 7.46 5.37
C LYS A 15 -4.09 7.09 4.18
N ILE A 16 -4.17 5.79 3.90
CA ILE A 16 -4.96 5.26 2.79
C ILE A 16 -5.74 4.05 3.30
N ASP A 17 -6.78 3.68 2.57
CA ASP A 17 -7.51 2.45 2.82
C ASP A 17 -7.20 1.46 1.71
N LEU A 18 -6.84 0.24 2.10
CA LEU A 18 -6.63 -0.84 1.17
C LEU A 18 -7.85 -1.75 1.16
N GLU A 19 -8.35 -2.05 -0.02
CA GLU A 19 -9.46 -2.96 -0.18
C GLU A 19 -8.97 -4.40 -0.13
N ARG A 20 -9.60 -5.21 0.72
CA ARG A 20 -9.28 -6.62 0.82
C ARG A 20 -10.02 -7.39 -0.27
N ARG A 21 -9.36 -8.42 -0.79
CA ARG A 21 -9.93 -9.29 -1.80
C ARG A 21 -11.23 -9.94 -1.36
N MET A 22 -11.35 -10.25 -0.08
CA MET A 22 -12.54 -10.89 0.47
C MET A 22 -13.50 -9.90 1.11
N GLY A 23 -13.36 -8.63 0.80
CA GLY A 23 -14.20 -7.57 1.33
C GLY A 23 -13.60 -6.89 2.55
N GLY A 24 -14.03 -5.66 2.81
CA GLY A 24 -13.53 -4.83 3.89
C GLY A 24 -12.31 -4.02 3.50
N TYR A 25 -11.93 -3.10 4.37
CA TYR A 25 -10.84 -2.18 4.15
C TYR A 25 -9.85 -2.26 5.30
N TYR A 26 -8.57 -2.06 4.98
CA TYR A 26 -7.50 -1.92 5.97
C TYR A 26 -6.96 -0.50 5.94
N PRO A 27 -7.00 0.21 7.08
CA PRO A 27 -6.34 1.50 7.16
C PRO A 27 -4.83 1.28 7.20
N MET A 28 -4.12 1.97 6.31
CA MET A 28 -2.68 1.87 6.19
C MET A 28 -2.10 3.26 6.07
N GLU A 29 -0.82 3.39 6.39
CA GLU A 29 -0.07 4.61 6.18
C GLU A 29 1.04 4.34 5.19
N VAL A 30 1.23 5.26 4.24
CA VAL A 30 2.35 5.16 3.31
C VAL A 30 3.55 5.84 3.96
N ILE A 31 4.64 5.09 4.09
CA ILE A 31 5.89 5.58 4.67
C ILE A 31 7.03 5.33 3.69
N GLU A 32 8.18 5.92 3.98
CA GLU A 32 9.38 5.73 3.16
C GLU A 32 10.50 5.20 4.04
N ILE A 33 11.17 4.15 3.58
CA ILE A 33 12.35 3.60 4.24
C ILE A 33 13.43 3.46 3.19
N GLY A 34 14.53 4.19 3.37
CA GLY A 34 15.65 4.14 2.42
C GLY A 34 15.28 4.53 1.01
N GLY A 35 14.34 5.47 0.84
CA GLY A 35 13.89 5.93 -0.47
C GLY A 35 12.85 5.03 -1.12
N ILE A 36 12.43 3.97 -0.45
CA ILE A 36 11.46 3.01 -0.98
C ILE A 36 10.15 3.17 -0.21
N PRO A 37 9.01 3.33 -0.91
CA PRO A 37 7.72 3.44 -0.22
C PRO A 37 7.25 2.08 0.32
N TYR A 38 6.69 2.12 1.52
CA TYR A 38 6.11 0.97 2.20
C TYR A 38 4.73 1.33 2.70
N VAL A 39 3.89 0.34 2.94
CA VAL A 39 2.65 0.53 3.69
C VAL A 39 2.84 -0.04 5.09
N LYS A 40 2.34 0.70 6.08
CA LYS A 40 2.41 0.32 7.48
C LYS A 40 1.00 0.20 8.03
N ASP A 41 0.69 -0.92 8.68
CA ASP A 41 -0.63 -1.12 9.26
C ASP A 41 -0.73 -0.51 10.67
N ALA A 42 -1.90 -0.66 11.30
CA ALA A 42 -2.18 -0.06 12.59
C ALA A 42 -1.34 -0.65 13.73
N VAL A 43 -0.81 -1.86 13.56
CA VAL A 43 0.04 -2.49 14.56
C VAL A 43 1.54 -2.34 14.25
N GLY A 44 1.87 -1.62 13.20
CA GLY A 44 3.26 -1.30 12.88
C GLY A 44 3.95 -2.25 11.92
N VAL A 45 3.24 -3.20 11.34
CA VAL A 45 3.81 -4.10 10.34
C VAL A 45 3.93 -3.37 9.00
N CYS A 46 5.12 -3.41 8.42
CA CYS A 46 5.40 -2.75 7.15
C CYS A 46 5.49 -3.78 6.03
N MET A 47 4.91 -3.44 4.88
CA MET A 47 5.02 -4.24 3.66
C MET A 47 5.58 -3.37 2.55
N PRO A 48 6.54 -3.88 1.76
CA PRO A 48 7.03 -3.13 0.61
C PRO A 48 5.95 -3.00 -0.45
N ILE A 49 5.90 -1.83 -1.06
CA ILE A 49 4.99 -1.59 -2.18
C ILE A 49 5.68 -2.09 -3.45
N PRO A 50 4.96 -2.80 -4.32
CA PRO A 50 5.57 -3.35 -5.53
C PRO A 50 6.06 -2.25 -6.48
N GLU A 51 7.09 -2.54 -7.26
CA GLU A 51 7.65 -1.58 -8.19
C GLU A 51 6.69 -1.24 -9.31
N LYS A 52 5.93 -2.23 -9.78
CA LYS A 52 5.02 -2.07 -10.91
C LYS A 52 3.60 -2.40 -10.46
N GLU A 53 2.64 -1.75 -11.06
CA GLU A 53 1.23 -1.96 -10.77
C GLU A 53 0.82 -3.43 -10.89
N ASP A 54 1.33 -4.13 -11.90
CA ASP A 54 0.96 -5.51 -12.17
C ASP A 54 1.73 -6.53 -11.32
N ASP A 55 2.79 -6.09 -10.65
CA ASP A 55 3.61 -6.98 -9.83
C ASP A 55 3.01 -7.22 -8.45
N PHE A 56 2.02 -6.43 -8.06
CA PHE A 56 1.41 -6.61 -6.76
C PHE A 56 0.48 -7.82 -6.80
N ASN A 57 1.07 -8.98 -6.56
CA ASN A 57 0.31 -10.21 -6.43
C ASN A 57 -0.16 -10.35 -4.99
N SER A 58 -1.17 -9.60 -4.65
CA SER A 58 -1.73 -9.64 -3.31
C SER A 58 -2.54 -10.90 -3.14
N VAL A 59 -2.01 -11.82 -2.37
CA VAL A 59 -2.76 -13.02 -1.96
C VAL A 59 -3.87 -12.60 -0.98
N HIS A 60 -3.70 -11.47 -0.33
CA HIS A 60 -4.56 -11.07 0.78
C HIS A 60 -5.51 -9.93 0.45
N PHE A 61 -5.10 -8.97 -0.35
CA PHE A 61 -5.94 -7.82 -0.67
C PHE A 61 -5.46 -7.11 -1.92
N ASP A 62 -6.40 -6.47 -2.60
CA ASP A 62 -6.10 -5.57 -3.69
C ASP A 62 -5.81 -4.19 -3.11
N LEU A 63 -4.77 -3.55 -3.59
CA LEU A 63 -4.43 -2.21 -3.17
C LEU A 63 -5.23 -1.21 -3.99
N VAL A 64 -6.13 -0.54 -3.34
CA VAL A 64 -6.95 0.48 -3.98
C VAL A 64 -6.80 1.78 -3.22
N ILE A 65 -6.50 2.84 -3.93
CA ILE A 65 -6.42 4.18 -3.36
C ILE A 65 -7.65 4.95 -3.84
N ASP A 66 -8.41 5.42 -2.90
CA ASP A 66 -9.54 6.30 -3.20
C ASP A 66 -9.10 7.77 -3.18
#